data_d88bfa2fac84e52b678c2ade9ebdfde0
#
_entry.id   d88bfa2fac84e52b678c2ade9ebdfde0
#
_cell.length_a   1.000
_cell.length_b   1.000
_cell.length_c   1.000
_cell.angle_alpha   90.00
_cell.angle_beta   90.00
_cell.angle_gamma   90.00
#
_symmetry.space_group_name_H-M   'P 1'
#
loop_
_entity.id
_entity.type
_entity.pdbx_description
1 polymer ?
#
loop_
_entity_poly.entity_id
_entity_poly.type
_entity_poly.pdbx_seq_one_letter_code
_entity_poly.pdbx_strand_id
1 'polypeptide(L)'
;MHRPPRTPQRVLVEPPLSPVEVAFIASFHRGERADVRRMWPGQPSSRSPWSPSPDGSELALDEHPDTVEAITTAGWLRFLAHEFLAPRTDSALAIARRNGLDGGHRLTGRVVLDGIREITVSNNRVNERVLQQGPDAHVFELDDRRRAHSTDR
;
A
#
# COMPACT_ATOMS: atom_id res chain seq x y z
N MET A 1 1.65 -5.65 32.18
CA MET A 1 2.33 -6.16 30.99
C MET A 1 2.47 -5.05 29.97
N HIS A 2 3.70 -4.63 29.73
CA HIS A 2 3.96 -3.67 28.67
C HIS A 2 3.95 -4.38 27.32
N ARG A 3 2.99 -4.01 26.49
CA ARG A 3 3.04 -4.38 25.08
C ARG A 3 4.19 -3.57 24.46
N PRO A 4 5.17 -4.20 23.81
CA PRO A 4 6.24 -3.45 23.18
C PRO A 4 5.64 -2.46 22.18
N PRO A 5 6.22 -1.26 22.07
CA PRO A 5 5.74 -0.29 21.10
C PRO A 5 5.83 -0.93 19.71
N ARG A 6 4.68 -0.99 19.02
CA ARG A 6 4.67 -1.48 17.64
C ARG A 6 5.45 -0.50 16.79
N THR A 7 6.40 -1.01 16.04
CA THR A 7 7.10 -0.21 15.05
C THR A 7 6.06 0.33 14.06
N PRO A 8 5.99 1.64 13.84
CA PRO A 8 5.05 2.19 12.88
C PRO A 8 5.29 1.59 11.51
N GLN A 9 4.23 1.13 10.85
CA GLN A 9 4.30 0.60 9.50
C GLN A 9 4.27 1.78 8.52
N ARG A 10 5.34 1.96 7.77
CA ARG A 10 5.53 3.14 6.93
C ARG A 10 6.11 2.81 5.58
N VAL A 11 5.74 3.62 4.60
CA VAL A 11 6.35 3.64 3.27
C VAL A 11 6.98 5.01 3.06
N LEU A 12 8.22 5.04 2.65
CA LEU A 12 8.95 6.29 2.38
C LEU A 12 8.54 6.87 1.03
N VAL A 13 8.47 8.20 0.98
CA VAL A 13 8.13 8.95 -0.24
C VAL A 13 9.28 9.92 -0.54
N GLU A 14 9.91 9.79 -1.69
CA GLU A 14 11.02 10.63 -2.15
C GLU A 14 10.77 11.16 -3.56
N PRO A 15 10.91 12.47 -3.80
CA PRO A 15 11.00 13.53 -2.80
C PRO A 15 9.72 13.61 -1.97
N PRO A 16 9.77 14.28 -0.79
CA PRO A 16 8.60 14.42 0.07
C PRO A 16 7.43 15.10 -0.65
N LEU A 17 6.21 14.73 -0.25
CA LEU A 17 5.01 15.36 -0.75
C LEU A 17 4.98 16.84 -0.36
N SER A 18 4.52 17.68 -1.28
CA SER A 18 4.24 19.08 -0.98
C SER A 18 3.02 19.21 -0.05
N PRO A 19 2.80 20.36 0.59
CA PRO A 19 1.60 20.56 1.41
C PRO A 19 0.28 20.31 0.66
N VAL A 20 0.20 20.68 -0.61
CA VAL A 20 -0.98 20.41 -1.45
C VAL A 20 -1.16 18.92 -1.64
N GLU A 21 -0.08 18.20 -1.91
CA GLU A 21 -0.10 16.74 -2.09
C GLU A 21 -0.47 16.03 -0.78
N VAL A 22 0.08 16.47 0.35
CA VAL A 22 -0.30 15.93 1.66
C VAL A 22 -1.79 16.07 1.89
N ALA A 23 -2.36 17.24 1.65
CA ALA A 23 -3.79 17.47 1.83
C ALA A 23 -4.63 16.60 0.89
N PHE A 24 -4.20 16.45 -0.36
CA PHE A 24 -4.90 15.62 -1.34
C PHE A 24 -4.93 14.16 -0.92
N ILE A 25 -3.78 13.58 -0.59
CA ILE A 25 -3.68 12.18 -0.17
C ILE A 25 -4.42 11.95 1.15
N ALA A 26 -4.29 12.88 2.10
CA ALA A 26 -5.00 12.81 3.37
C ALA A 26 -6.53 12.81 3.22
N SER A 27 -7.05 13.43 2.18
CA SER A 27 -8.50 13.46 1.94
C SER A 27 -9.08 12.06 1.71
N PHE A 28 -8.32 11.15 1.12
CA PHE A 28 -8.73 9.75 0.98
C PHE A 28 -8.77 9.04 2.34
N HIS A 29 -7.82 9.34 3.21
CA HIS A 29 -7.74 8.73 4.54
C HIS A 29 -8.88 9.22 5.45
N ARG A 30 -9.20 10.49 5.41
CA ARG A 30 -10.31 11.06 6.19
C ARG A 30 -11.68 10.68 5.66
N GLY A 31 -11.74 10.16 4.44
CA GLY A 31 -13.00 9.82 3.81
C GLY A 31 -13.84 11.02 3.39
N GLU A 32 -13.23 12.21 3.30
CA GLU A 32 -13.93 13.43 2.89
C GLU A 32 -14.54 13.34 1.50
N ARG A 33 -13.95 12.48 0.66
CA ARG A 33 -14.45 12.25 -0.68
C ARG A 33 -15.53 11.18 -0.75
N ALA A 34 -15.79 10.48 0.36
CA ALA A 34 -16.87 9.51 0.43
C ALA A 34 -18.26 10.15 0.33
N ASP A 35 -18.37 11.41 0.75
CA ASP A 35 -19.61 12.20 0.63
C ASP A 35 -19.88 12.63 -0.81
N VAL A 36 -18.87 12.62 -1.64
CA VAL A 36 -19.01 12.84 -3.08
C VAL A 36 -19.42 11.51 -3.69
N ARG A 37 -20.59 11.45 -4.29
CA ARG A 37 -21.16 10.23 -4.90
C ARG A 37 -20.30 9.60 -6.00
N ARG A 38 -19.14 10.18 -6.29
CA ARG A 38 -18.21 9.68 -7.30
C ARG A 38 -16.90 9.27 -6.63
N MET A 39 -16.69 7.97 -6.54
CA MET A 39 -15.37 7.45 -6.28
C MET A 39 -14.49 7.60 -7.53
N TRP A 40 -13.20 7.75 -7.31
CA TRP A 40 -12.26 7.76 -8.41
C TRP A 40 -12.24 6.38 -9.10
N PRO A 41 -12.12 6.33 -10.43
CA PRO A 41 -11.97 5.05 -11.12
C PRO A 41 -10.79 4.25 -10.54
N GLY A 42 -11.06 3.00 -10.19
CA GLY A 42 -10.04 2.13 -9.60
C GLY A 42 -9.83 2.30 -8.09
N GLN A 43 -10.54 3.23 -7.45
CA GLN A 43 -10.45 3.40 -6.00
C GLN A 43 -10.95 2.13 -5.28
N PRO A 44 -10.11 1.49 -4.43
CA PRO A 44 -10.44 0.19 -3.84
C PRO A 44 -11.62 0.20 -2.88
N SER A 45 -11.80 1.30 -2.13
CA SER A 45 -12.87 1.41 -1.13
C SER A 45 -13.13 2.89 -0.84
N SER A 46 -14.06 3.17 0.06
CA SER A 46 -14.43 4.55 0.42
C SER A 46 -13.35 5.28 1.20
N ARG A 47 -12.46 4.58 1.87
CA ARG A 47 -11.47 5.17 2.77
C ARG A 47 -10.12 4.45 2.69
N SER A 48 -9.05 5.23 2.55
CA SER A 48 -7.68 4.73 2.53
C SER A 48 -7.17 4.43 3.94
N PRO A 49 -6.48 3.30 4.14
CA PRO A 49 -5.78 3.03 5.40
C PRO A 49 -4.44 3.77 5.49
N TRP A 50 -4.02 4.46 4.43
CA TRP A 50 -2.74 5.17 4.38
C TRP A 50 -2.91 6.65 4.67
N SER A 51 -2.07 7.19 5.56
CA SER A 51 -2.08 8.59 5.96
C SER A 51 -0.70 9.20 5.71
N PRO A 52 -0.62 10.33 4.99
CA PRO A 52 0.67 10.98 4.78
C PRO A 52 1.14 11.66 6.07
N SER A 53 2.46 11.61 6.32
CA SER A 53 3.05 12.38 7.41
C SER A 53 2.93 13.88 7.10
N PRO A 54 2.93 14.75 8.15
CA PRO A 54 2.82 16.20 7.94
C PRO A 54 3.90 16.79 7.05
N ASP A 55 5.11 16.22 7.08
CA ASP A 55 6.23 16.66 6.24
C ASP A 55 6.24 16.00 4.86
N GLY A 56 5.30 15.10 4.58
CA GLY A 56 5.17 14.44 3.28
C GLY A 56 6.21 13.35 3.00
N SER A 57 7.06 13.01 3.96
CA SER A 57 8.15 12.05 3.73
C SER A 57 7.72 10.59 3.80
N GLU A 58 6.54 10.31 4.33
CA GLU A 58 6.07 8.94 4.58
C GLU A 58 4.58 8.79 4.39
N LEU A 59 4.15 7.57 4.07
CA LEU A 59 2.77 7.13 4.21
C LEU A 59 2.72 6.15 5.37
N ALA A 60 1.94 6.45 6.40
CA ALA A 60 1.77 5.59 7.55
C ALA A 60 0.51 4.75 7.40
N LEU A 61 0.58 3.50 7.81
CA LEU A 61 -0.57 2.60 7.83
C LEU A 61 -1.31 2.72 9.17
N ASP A 62 -2.63 2.70 9.14
CA ASP A 62 -3.45 2.70 10.34
C ASP A 62 -3.10 1.50 11.24
N GLU A 63 -3.06 1.72 12.56
CA GLU A 63 -2.67 0.69 13.53
C GLU A 63 -3.64 -0.49 13.59
N HIS A 64 -4.90 -0.24 13.29
CA HIS A 64 -5.95 -1.24 13.33
C HIS A 64 -6.77 -1.21 12.05
N PRO A 65 -6.20 -1.62 10.91
CA PRO A 65 -7.03 -1.79 9.73
C PRO A 65 -8.03 -2.92 10.02
N ASP A 66 -9.30 -2.65 9.77
CA ASP A 66 -10.31 -3.70 9.82
C ASP A 66 -9.90 -4.86 8.91
N THR A 67 -10.26 -6.07 9.30
CA THR A 67 -9.85 -7.28 8.56
C THR A 67 -10.27 -7.24 7.09
N VAL A 68 -11.38 -6.57 6.81
CA VAL A 68 -11.87 -6.38 5.43
C VAL A 68 -10.96 -5.41 4.67
N GLU A 69 -10.42 -4.41 5.35
CA GLU A 69 -9.54 -3.41 4.76
C GLU A 69 -8.11 -3.93 4.53
N ALA A 70 -7.69 -4.96 5.28
CA ALA A 70 -6.39 -5.58 5.07
C ALA A 70 -6.21 -6.10 3.65
N ILE A 71 -7.29 -6.60 3.02
CA ILE A 71 -7.28 -7.08 1.64
C ILE A 71 -7.05 -5.94 0.66
N THR A 72 -7.54 -4.74 0.96
CA THR A 72 -7.43 -3.58 0.10
C THR A 72 -6.19 -2.72 0.39
N THR A 73 -5.42 -3.04 1.42
CA THR A 73 -4.26 -2.22 1.83
C THR A 73 -3.22 -2.09 0.72
N ALA A 74 -2.82 -3.20 0.11
CA ALA A 74 -1.92 -3.19 -1.03
C ALA A 74 -2.57 -2.53 -2.25
N GLY A 75 -3.85 -2.78 -2.47
CA GLY A 75 -4.63 -2.16 -3.54
C GLY A 75 -4.67 -0.65 -3.43
N TRP A 76 -4.86 -0.11 -2.24
CA TRP A 76 -4.79 1.33 -2.00
C TRP A 76 -3.41 1.91 -2.30
N LEU A 77 -2.37 1.21 -1.88
CA LEU A 77 -1.01 1.68 -2.14
C LEU A 77 -0.72 1.72 -3.64
N ARG A 78 -1.14 0.70 -4.38
CA ARG A 78 -1.04 0.69 -5.85
C ARG A 78 -1.84 1.83 -6.48
N PHE A 79 -3.06 2.06 -6.01
CA PHE A 79 -3.92 3.13 -6.50
C PHE A 79 -3.28 4.49 -6.29
N LEU A 80 -2.83 4.80 -5.07
CA LEU A 80 -2.18 6.07 -4.76
C LEU A 80 -0.90 6.26 -5.57
N ALA A 81 -0.08 5.22 -5.68
CA ALA A 81 1.16 5.29 -6.43
C ALA A 81 0.91 5.50 -7.93
N HIS A 82 0.09 4.65 -8.54
CA HIS A 82 -0.04 4.62 -10.00
C HIS A 82 -0.93 5.72 -10.57
N GLU A 83 -1.85 6.27 -9.77
CA GLU A 83 -2.73 7.33 -10.22
C GLU A 83 -2.23 8.73 -9.87
N PHE A 84 -1.52 8.88 -8.76
CA PHE A 84 -1.21 10.20 -8.24
C PHE A 84 0.26 10.46 -7.94
N LEU A 85 0.95 9.54 -7.29
CA LEU A 85 2.31 9.79 -6.81
C LEU A 85 3.38 9.50 -7.86
N ALA A 86 3.17 8.47 -8.66
CA ALA A 86 4.05 8.09 -9.76
C ALA A 86 3.21 7.55 -10.93
N PRO A 87 2.41 8.42 -11.58
CA PRO A 87 1.53 7.98 -12.65
C PRO A 87 2.26 7.26 -13.78
N ARG A 88 1.70 6.15 -14.24
CA ARG A 88 2.30 5.32 -15.28
C ARG A 88 1.85 5.67 -16.69
N THR A 89 0.75 6.43 -16.82
CA THR A 89 0.21 6.82 -18.11
C THR A 89 0.17 8.33 -18.24
N ASP A 90 0.18 8.84 -19.46
CA ASP A 90 0.09 10.27 -19.71
C ASP A 90 -1.25 10.84 -19.21
N SER A 91 -2.34 10.10 -19.33
CA SER A 91 -3.63 10.55 -18.85
C SER A 91 -3.68 10.61 -17.31
N ALA A 92 -3.11 9.65 -16.61
CA ALA A 92 -3.01 9.68 -15.16
C ALA A 92 -2.14 10.85 -14.69
N LEU A 93 -1.02 11.10 -15.36
CA LEU A 93 -0.16 12.24 -15.06
C LEU A 93 -0.88 13.56 -15.24
N ALA A 94 -1.64 13.70 -16.31
CA ALA A 94 -2.43 14.91 -16.56
C ALA A 94 -3.47 15.13 -15.46
N ILE A 95 -4.16 14.09 -15.02
CA ILE A 95 -5.14 14.17 -13.92
C ILE A 95 -4.44 14.53 -12.62
N ALA A 96 -3.30 13.90 -12.31
CA ALA A 96 -2.54 14.21 -11.11
C ALA A 96 -2.13 15.69 -11.08
N ARG A 97 -1.60 16.19 -12.18
CA ARG A 97 -1.18 17.59 -12.28
C ARG A 97 -2.34 18.59 -12.15
N ARG A 98 -3.51 18.26 -12.66
CA ARG A 98 -4.71 19.08 -12.47
C ARG A 98 -5.10 19.19 -10.99
N ASN A 99 -4.75 18.22 -10.18
CA ASN A 99 -5.03 18.21 -8.75
C ASN A 99 -3.87 18.73 -7.90
N GLY A 100 -2.86 19.32 -8.54
CA GLY A 100 -1.72 19.92 -7.85
C GLY A 100 -0.61 18.93 -7.47
N LEU A 101 -0.62 17.74 -8.06
CA LEU A 101 0.37 16.71 -7.79
C LEU A 101 1.49 16.77 -8.81
N ASP A 102 2.73 16.58 -8.34
CA ASP A 102 3.92 16.60 -9.19
C ASP A 102 4.06 15.32 -10.01
N GLY A 103 3.70 14.18 -9.42
CA GLY A 103 3.70 12.88 -10.10
C GLY A 103 5.08 12.24 -10.25
N GLY A 104 6.10 12.79 -9.58
CA GLY A 104 7.47 12.30 -9.69
C GLY A 104 8.01 11.70 -8.40
N HIS A 105 7.17 11.08 -7.58
CA HIS A 105 7.58 10.50 -6.32
C HIS A 105 8.02 9.05 -6.46
N ARG A 106 8.91 8.63 -5.58
CA ARG A 106 9.33 7.24 -5.46
C ARG A 106 8.91 6.72 -4.10
N LEU A 107 8.21 5.60 -4.09
CA LEU A 107 7.78 4.91 -2.88
C LEU A 107 8.69 3.72 -2.62
N THR A 108 9.13 3.58 -1.38
CA THR A 108 10.00 2.48 -0.95
C THR A 108 9.63 2.10 0.49
N GLY A 109 9.45 0.82 0.74
CA GLY A 109 9.20 0.39 2.10
C GLY A 109 8.72 -1.03 2.20
N ARG A 110 8.48 -1.42 3.43
CA ARG A 110 8.00 -2.76 3.79
C ARG A 110 7.08 -2.63 5.00
N VAL A 111 5.90 -3.20 4.89
CA VAL A 111 4.97 -3.30 6.01
C VAL A 111 4.53 -4.74 6.17
N VAL A 112 4.26 -5.13 7.41
CA VAL A 112 3.79 -6.47 7.74
C VAL A 112 2.44 -6.36 8.43
N LEU A 113 1.43 -7.01 7.86
CA LEU A 113 0.07 -7.04 8.39
C LEU A 113 -0.14 -8.33 9.17
N ASP A 114 -0.54 -8.19 10.43
CA ASP A 114 -0.88 -9.33 11.31
C ASP A 114 0.20 -10.40 11.42
N GLY A 115 1.46 -10.04 11.13
CA GLY A 115 2.57 -10.98 11.12
C GLY A 115 2.52 -12.01 10.00
N ILE A 116 1.54 -11.94 9.11
CA ILE A 116 1.27 -12.96 8.10
C ILE A 116 1.47 -12.44 6.69
N ARG A 117 1.05 -11.22 6.39
CA ARG A 117 1.15 -10.62 5.06
C ARG A 117 2.21 -9.56 5.03
N GLU A 118 3.06 -9.62 4.03
CA GLU A 118 4.08 -8.60 3.79
C GLU A 118 3.75 -7.85 2.51
N ILE A 119 3.76 -6.52 2.61
CA ILE A 119 3.66 -5.63 1.46
C ILE A 119 5.01 -4.95 1.31
N THR A 120 5.64 -5.11 0.16
CA THR A 120 6.89 -4.44 -0.18
C THR A 120 6.67 -3.48 -1.33
N VAL A 121 7.30 -2.32 -1.24
CA VAL A 121 7.30 -1.33 -2.32
C VAL A 121 8.75 -1.04 -2.68
N SER A 122 9.07 -1.18 -3.95
CA SER A 122 10.39 -0.86 -4.49
C SER A 122 10.21 -0.24 -5.87
N ASN A 123 10.74 0.96 -6.07
CA ASN A 123 10.57 1.71 -7.31
C ASN A 123 9.11 1.80 -7.75
N ASN A 124 8.22 2.12 -6.81
CA ASN A 124 6.77 2.26 -7.03
C ASN A 124 6.05 0.96 -7.39
N ARG A 125 6.74 -0.17 -7.35
CA ARG A 125 6.13 -1.48 -7.58
C ARG A 125 5.74 -2.09 -6.25
N VAL A 126 4.46 -2.35 -6.10
CA VAL A 126 3.88 -2.92 -4.89
C VAL A 126 3.74 -4.42 -5.05
N ASN A 127 4.35 -5.18 -4.15
CA ASN A 127 4.26 -6.63 -4.10
C ASN A 127 3.70 -7.08 -2.76
N GLU A 128 2.97 -8.16 -2.78
CA GLU A 128 2.32 -8.72 -1.60
C GLU A 128 2.66 -10.21 -1.53
N ARG A 129 3.03 -10.68 -0.33
CA ARG A 129 3.26 -12.10 -0.11
C ARG A 129 2.83 -12.51 1.28
N VAL A 130 2.55 -13.80 1.45
CA VAL A 130 2.27 -14.40 2.75
C VAL A 130 3.58 -14.83 3.38
N LEU A 131 3.82 -14.39 4.62
CA LEU A 131 5.00 -14.80 5.37
C LEU A 131 4.79 -16.17 5.99
N GLN A 132 5.85 -16.96 5.99
CA GLN A 132 5.86 -18.23 6.70
C GLN A 132 5.99 -17.97 8.20
N GLN A 133 5.12 -18.58 8.99
CA GLN A 133 5.20 -18.55 10.44
C GLN A 133 5.86 -19.81 10.96
N GLY A 134 7.06 -19.64 11.54
CA GLY A 134 7.79 -20.73 12.18
C GLY A 134 8.29 -21.80 11.19
N PRO A 135 8.62 -23.00 11.66
CA PRO A 135 9.04 -24.11 10.78
C PRO A 135 7.82 -24.59 10.00
N ASP A 136 7.51 -23.93 8.89
CA ASP A 136 6.37 -24.27 8.05
C ASP A 136 6.66 -25.50 7.22
N ALA A 137 6.61 -26.63 7.89
CA ALA A 137 6.64 -27.94 7.24
C ALA A 137 5.58 -28.04 6.14
N HIS A 138 4.47 -27.36 6.29
CA HIS A 138 3.36 -27.40 5.33
C HIS A 138 3.70 -26.81 3.97
N VAL A 139 4.44 -25.71 3.91
CA VAL A 139 4.82 -25.09 2.63
C VAL A 139 5.86 -25.96 1.92
N PHE A 140 6.79 -26.55 2.67
CA PHE A 140 7.77 -27.48 2.12
C PHE A 140 7.11 -28.76 1.61
N GLU A 141 6.12 -29.27 2.31
CA GLU A 141 5.37 -30.45 1.87
C GLU A 141 4.63 -30.22 0.55
N LEU A 142 4.06 -29.05 0.38
CA LEU A 142 3.37 -28.71 -0.87
C LEU A 142 4.34 -28.61 -2.04
N ASP A 143 5.50 -28.03 -1.83
CA ASP A 143 6.53 -27.94 -2.87
C ASP A 143 7.11 -29.30 -3.21
N ASP A 144 7.33 -30.12 -2.22
CA ASP A 144 7.82 -31.50 -2.42
C ASP A 144 6.81 -32.34 -3.20
N ARG A 145 5.53 -32.18 -2.92
CA ARG A 145 4.47 -32.86 -3.68
C ARG A 145 4.44 -32.42 -5.14
N ARG A 146 4.64 -31.15 -5.40
CA ARG A 146 4.72 -30.64 -6.77
C ARG A 146 5.93 -31.18 -7.51
N ARG A 147 7.08 -31.26 -6.83
CA ARG A 147 8.30 -31.84 -7.41
C ARG A 147 8.16 -33.34 -7.65
N ALA A 148 7.53 -34.05 -6.73
CA ALA A 148 7.26 -35.46 -6.90
C ALA A 148 6.35 -35.75 -8.10
N HIS A 149 5.34 -34.90 -8.33
CA HIS A 149 4.47 -35.02 -9.49
C HIS A 149 5.15 -34.69 -10.82
N SER A 150 6.15 -33.84 -10.82
CA SER A 150 6.86 -33.47 -12.04
C SER A 150 7.95 -34.48 -12.42
N THR A 151 8.38 -35.31 -11.49
CA THR A 151 9.41 -36.32 -11.76
C THR A 151 8.86 -37.71 -12.12
N ASP A 152 7.56 -37.88 -12.02
CA ASP A 152 6.87 -39.14 -12.26
C ASP A 152 6.39 -39.30 -13.72
N ARG A 153 7.10 -38.71 -14.64
CA ARG A 153 6.85 -38.88 -16.08
C ARG A 153 8.06 -39.40 -16.81
#